data_91641775d54da9b21296572f35ff7c28
#
_entry.id   91641775d54da9b21296572f35ff7c28
#
_cell.length_a   1.000
_cell.length_b   1.000
_cell.length_c   1.000
_cell.angle_alpha   90.00
_cell.angle_beta   90.00
_cell.angle_gamma   90.00
#
_symmetry.space_group_name_H-M   'P 1'
#
loop_
_entity.id
_entity.type
_entity.pdbx_description
1 polymer ?
#
loop_
_entity_poly.entity_id
_entity_poly.type
_entity_poly.pdbx_seq_one_letter_code
_entity_poly.pdbx_strand_id
1 'polypeptide(L)'
;IRDYYASRGLGDVYKRQTGALLCLDVTEAVLDEAIASGCNLIISHHPLIFKGYKSITGKDYVERCILKAIKNDIVIYSAHTNLDNAPGGVNFKIAEKIGLKNVRILDPKESSLIKLVTFVPSAQAEEVRNALFTAGCGCIGNYDSCSYNTEGEGTFRAQEGSHPFCGTVGELHHETEVRIETILPEYKKGEVIRALLSKHPYEEPAYDLYPLHNSWAQVGSGIVGELEEPESELEFLKRIKKIFEVGCLKHNKLTGRLIQKVSLCGGAGAFLIPQAVRNGADVFITGEIKYHDYFGRETDILLAEIGHYESEQYTKEIFYSIIRDLFPNFALQFSKVNTNPIKYL
;
A
#
# COMPACT_ATOMS: atom_id res chain seq x y z
N ILE A 1 -8.11 -1.09 -1.52
CA ILE A 1 -6.83 -0.49 -1.98
C ILE A 1 -7.08 0.62 -3.02
N ARG A 2 -8.33 0.82 -3.51
CA ARG A 2 -8.59 1.73 -4.65
C ARG A 2 -8.40 3.22 -4.36
N ASP A 3 -8.55 3.71 -3.15
CA ASP A 3 -8.69 5.16 -2.93
C ASP A 3 -7.64 5.80 -2.03
N TYR A 4 -6.74 5.05 -1.42
CA TYR A 4 -5.80 5.62 -0.45
C TYR A 4 -4.40 5.89 -1.02
N TYR A 5 -4.00 5.14 -2.04
CA TYR A 5 -2.72 5.31 -2.71
C TYR A 5 -2.99 5.20 -4.20
N ALA A 6 -2.88 6.28 -4.92
CA ALA A 6 -3.21 6.35 -6.33
C ALA A 6 -2.40 5.32 -7.15
N SER A 7 -2.98 4.16 -7.40
CA SER A 7 -2.59 3.39 -8.57
C SER A 7 -3.00 4.20 -9.80
N ARG A 8 -2.05 4.51 -10.67
CA ARG A 8 -2.29 5.32 -11.86
C ARG A 8 -2.17 4.42 -13.09
N GLY A 9 -3.25 4.31 -13.83
CA GLY A 9 -3.29 3.53 -15.06
C GLY A 9 -3.44 4.42 -16.30
N LEU A 10 -2.99 3.93 -17.43
CA LEU A 10 -3.22 4.47 -18.75
C LEU A 10 -3.72 3.35 -19.66
N GLY A 11 -4.86 3.55 -20.33
CA GLY A 11 -5.49 2.58 -21.23
C GLY A 11 -6.70 1.87 -20.64
N ASP A 12 -7.27 0.94 -21.42
CA ASP A 12 -8.47 0.20 -21.04
C ASP A 12 -8.09 -1.06 -20.25
N VAL A 13 -8.19 -0.99 -18.92
CA VAL A 13 -7.90 -2.11 -18.01
C VAL A 13 -8.89 -3.27 -18.13
N TYR A 14 -10.01 -3.10 -18.83
CA TYR A 14 -11.00 -4.17 -19.08
C TYR A 14 -10.72 -4.93 -20.38
N LYS A 15 -9.76 -4.48 -21.20
CA LYS A 15 -9.31 -5.26 -22.36
C LYS A 15 -8.68 -6.58 -21.93
N ARG A 16 -8.89 -7.62 -22.75
CA ARG A 16 -8.22 -8.90 -22.55
C ARG A 16 -6.71 -8.72 -22.66
N GLN A 17 -5.98 -9.07 -21.58
CA GLN A 17 -4.53 -8.96 -21.54
C GLN A 17 -3.89 -10.27 -22.07
N THR A 18 -2.85 -10.13 -22.89
CA THR A 18 -2.09 -11.26 -23.47
C THR A 18 -0.91 -11.65 -22.60
N GLY A 19 -0.35 -10.71 -21.85
CA GLY A 19 0.74 -10.89 -20.91
C GLY A 19 1.14 -9.56 -20.29
N ALA A 20 1.87 -9.62 -19.18
CA ALA A 20 2.37 -8.42 -18.49
C ALA A 20 3.90 -8.39 -18.47
N LEU A 21 4.46 -7.21 -18.76
CA LEU A 21 5.86 -6.87 -18.54
C LEU A 21 5.99 -6.11 -17.22
N LEU A 22 6.82 -6.63 -16.30
CA LEU A 22 7.05 -6.07 -14.97
C LEU A 22 8.32 -5.21 -14.96
N CYS A 23 8.22 -3.94 -14.57
CA CYS A 23 9.34 -3.00 -14.57
C CYS A 23 9.31 -2.09 -13.33
N LEU A 24 10.38 -1.34 -13.11
CA LEU A 24 10.40 -0.27 -12.12
C LEU A 24 9.83 1.01 -12.71
N ASP A 25 10.37 1.45 -13.84
CA ASP A 25 9.99 2.67 -14.55
C ASP A 25 9.45 2.34 -15.94
N VAL A 26 8.60 3.21 -16.48
CA VAL A 26 8.12 3.13 -17.84
C VAL A 26 8.92 4.09 -18.72
N THR A 27 9.64 3.53 -19.69
CA THR A 27 10.43 4.27 -20.68
C THR A 27 10.06 3.81 -22.10
N GLU A 28 10.52 4.57 -23.12
CA GLU A 28 10.31 4.16 -24.52
C GLU A 28 10.91 2.78 -24.80
N ALA A 29 12.06 2.45 -24.21
CA ALA A 29 12.72 1.14 -24.35
C ALA A 29 11.91 0.01 -23.69
N VAL A 30 11.27 0.26 -22.54
CA VAL A 30 10.39 -0.72 -21.88
C VAL A 30 9.13 -0.98 -22.72
N LEU A 31 8.59 0.07 -23.35
CA LEU A 31 7.47 -0.08 -24.28
C LEU A 31 7.86 -0.90 -25.54
N ASP A 32 9.07 -0.65 -26.10
CA ASP A 32 9.59 -1.46 -27.21
C ASP A 32 9.77 -2.92 -26.83
N GLU A 33 10.26 -3.19 -25.62
CA GLU A 33 10.37 -4.56 -25.08
C GLU A 33 8.98 -5.19 -24.92
N ALA A 34 7.98 -4.49 -24.41
CA ALA A 34 6.60 -4.99 -24.30
C ALA A 34 6.01 -5.35 -25.66
N ILE A 35 6.19 -4.49 -26.67
CA ILE A 35 5.75 -4.75 -28.05
C ILE A 35 6.44 -6.00 -28.60
N ALA A 36 7.77 -6.08 -28.47
CA ALA A 36 8.55 -7.21 -28.99
C ALA A 36 8.21 -8.54 -28.33
N SER A 37 7.83 -8.52 -27.05
CA SER A 37 7.45 -9.70 -26.27
C SER A 37 5.96 -10.06 -26.36
N GLY A 38 5.15 -9.27 -27.07
CA GLY A 38 3.70 -9.46 -27.20
C GLY A 38 2.91 -9.19 -25.92
N CYS A 39 3.49 -8.46 -24.97
CA CYS A 39 2.81 -8.03 -23.75
C CYS A 39 2.02 -6.74 -24.00
N ASN A 40 0.71 -6.78 -23.76
CA ASN A 40 -0.13 -5.58 -23.86
C ASN A 40 -0.47 -4.94 -22.50
N LEU A 41 0.16 -5.40 -21.43
CA LEU A 41 0.10 -4.81 -20.09
C LEU A 41 1.52 -4.56 -19.58
N ILE A 42 1.76 -3.36 -19.07
CA ILE A 42 2.97 -3.02 -18.30
C ILE A 42 2.54 -2.77 -16.86
N ILE A 43 3.22 -3.41 -15.92
CA ILE A 43 3.04 -3.17 -14.49
C ILE A 43 4.34 -2.59 -13.96
N SER A 44 4.28 -1.33 -13.52
CA SER A 44 5.42 -0.57 -13.03
C SER A 44 5.25 -0.16 -11.58
N HIS A 45 6.36 0.13 -10.92
CA HIS A 45 6.34 0.78 -9.62
C HIS A 45 6.07 2.29 -9.79
N HIS A 46 6.92 2.95 -10.54
CA HIS A 46 6.76 4.39 -10.79
C HIS A 46 5.68 4.67 -11.85
N PRO A 47 4.78 5.63 -11.59
CA PRO A 47 3.80 6.04 -12.57
C PRO A 47 4.49 6.82 -13.71
N LEU A 48 4.11 6.54 -14.95
CA LEU A 48 4.57 7.32 -16.10
C LEU A 48 4.14 8.79 -15.98
N ILE A 49 2.95 9.05 -15.43
CA ILE A 49 2.36 10.37 -15.32
C ILE A 49 2.29 10.78 -13.84
N PHE A 50 3.22 11.63 -13.38
CA PHE A 50 3.21 12.21 -12.04
C PHE A 50 2.31 13.44 -11.92
N LYS A 51 2.18 14.23 -13.01
CA LYS A 51 1.37 15.45 -13.06
C LYS A 51 0.48 15.42 -14.31
N GLY A 52 -0.73 15.97 -14.19
CA GLY A 52 -1.66 16.02 -15.32
C GLY A 52 -1.10 16.81 -16.51
N TYR A 53 -1.34 16.30 -17.72
CA TYR A 53 -0.96 16.94 -18.97
C TYR A 53 -2.15 17.70 -19.56
N LYS A 54 -1.91 18.92 -20.05
CA LYS A 54 -2.93 19.72 -20.77
C LYS A 54 -3.01 19.36 -22.26
N SER A 55 -1.95 18.80 -22.82
CA SER A 55 -1.86 18.35 -24.22
C SER A 55 -0.85 17.23 -24.32
N ILE A 56 -0.99 16.36 -25.31
CA ILE A 56 -0.06 15.27 -25.62
C ILE A 56 0.39 15.44 -27.07
N THR A 57 1.60 15.96 -27.25
CA THR A 57 2.16 16.34 -28.55
C THR A 57 3.42 15.56 -28.92
N GLY A 58 3.98 14.79 -27.95
CA GLY A 58 5.22 14.01 -28.15
C GLY A 58 6.51 14.81 -27.89
N LYS A 59 6.43 15.99 -27.26
CA LYS A 59 7.58 16.87 -27.04
C LYS A 59 8.56 16.37 -25.98
N ASP A 60 8.09 15.61 -24.97
CA ASP A 60 8.91 15.02 -23.93
C ASP A 60 8.79 13.49 -23.93
N TYR A 61 9.62 12.81 -23.13
CA TYR A 61 9.65 11.35 -23.09
C TYR A 61 8.33 10.75 -22.58
N VAL A 62 7.65 11.40 -21.64
CA VAL A 62 6.37 10.93 -21.09
C VAL A 62 5.29 10.98 -22.17
N GLU A 63 5.18 12.11 -22.89
CA GLU A 63 4.24 12.26 -24.01
C GLU A 63 4.52 11.23 -25.12
N ARG A 64 5.80 10.95 -25.44
CA ARG A 64 6.16 9.92 -26.42
C ARG A 64 5.79 8.52 -25.94
N CYS A 65 6.01 8.20 -24.66
CA CYS A 65 5.57 6.95 -24.07
C CYS A 65 4.04 6.79 -24.12
N ILE A 66 3.29 7.84 -23.78
CA ILE A 66 1.82 7.84 -23.86
C ILE A 66 1.35 7.55 -25.29
N LEU A 67 1.88 8.28 -26.27
CA LEU A 67 1.52 8.09 -27.68
C LEU A 67 1.89 6.69 -28.18
N LYS A 68 3.05 6.15 -27.78
CA LYS A 68 3.49 4.81 -28.14
C LYS A 68 2.58 3.74 -27.52
N ALA A 69 2.23 3.88 -26.24
CA ALA A 69 1.33 2.97 -25.55
C ALA A 69 -0.06 2.93 -26.21
N ILE A 70 -0.65 4.10 -26.50
CA ILE A 70 -1.96 4.22 -27.17
C ILE A 70 -1.93 3.57 -28.57
N LYS A 71 -0.90 3.87 -29.38
CA LYS A 71 -0.78 3.35 -30.76
C LYS A 71 -0.63 1.83 -30.80
N ASN A 72 -0.11 1.21 -29.73
CA ASN A 72 0.15 -0.22 -29.66
C ASN A 72 -0.80 -0.96 -28.71
N ASP A 73 -1.89 -0.32 -28.28
CA ASP A 73 -2.88 -0.89 -27.37
C ASP A 73 -2.29 -1.43 -26.05
N ILE A 74 -1.24 -0.79 -25.53
CA ILE A 74 -0.58 -1.17 -24.28
C ILE A 74 -1.23 -0.45 -23.12
N VAL A 75 -1.67 -1.22 -22.12
CA VAL A 75 -2.14 -0.71 -20.82
C VAL A 75 -0.95 -0.55 -19.89
N ILE A 76 -0.88 0.56 -19.16
CA ILE A 76 0.12 0.80 -18.12
C ILE A 76 -0.60 0.92 -16.77
N TYR A 77 -0.22 0.08 -15.83
CA TYR A 77 -0.67 0.13 -14.44
C TYR A 77 0.53 0.36 -13.52
N SER A 78 0.41 1.29 -12.58
CA SER A 78 1.50 1.57 -11.65
C SER A 78 1.02 1.45 -10.21
N ALA A 79 1.76 0.69 -9.39
CA ALA A 79 1.58 0.60 -7.96
C ALA A 79 2.79 1.25 -7.27
N HIS A 80 2.62 2.48 -6.84
CA HIS A 80 3.66 3.34 -6.26
C HIS A 80 3.55 3.37 -4.73
N THR A 81 3.27 4.49 -4.11
CA THR A 81 3.18 4.68 -2.65
C THR A 81 2.18 3.74 -1.96
N ASN A 82 1.16 3.26 -2.66
CA ASN A 82 0.28 2.21 -2.14
C ASN A 82 1.03 0.90 -1.87
N LEU A 83 2.02 0.56 -2.70
CA LEU A 83 2.84 -0.64 -2.52
C LEU A 83 3.95 -0.41 -1.49
N ASP A 84 4.49 0.81 -1.37
CA ASP A 84 5.51 1.14 -0.36
C ASP A 84 4.99 0.96 1.06
N ASN A 85 3.72 1.31 1.28
CA ASN A 85 3.09 1.33 2.59
C ASN A 85 2.28 0.06 2.93
N ALA A 86 2.12 -0.86 1.96
CA ALA A 86 1.34 -2.08 2.16
C ALA A 86 2.13 -3.16 2.89
N PRO A 87 1.46 -4.05 3.65
CA PRO A 87 2.06 -5.28 4.13
C PRO A 87 2.62 -6.11 2.96
N GLY A 88 3.86 -6.60 3.10
CA GLY A 88 4.53 -7.34 2.02
C GLY A 88 4.98 -6.49 0.83
N GLY A 89 4.88 -5.15 0.93
CA GLY A 89 5.30 -4.23 -0.12
C GLY A 89 6.80 -3.97 -0.17
N VAL A 90 7.20 -2.86 -0.82
CA VAL A 90 8.61 -2.55 -1.14
C VAL A 90 9.52 -2.58 0.08
N ASN A 91 9.13 -1.93 1.17
CA ASN A 91 9.94 -1.88 2.39
C ASN A 91 10.11 -3.27 3.03
N PHE A 92 9.08 -4.12 2.99
CA PHE A 92 9.18 -5.50 3.44
C PHE A 92 10.10 -6.33 2.55
N LYS A 93 10.10 -6.10 1.23
CA LYS A 93 11.00 -6.78 0.31
C LYS A 93 12.46 -6.38 0.56
N ILE A 94 12.74 -5.11 0.84
CA ILE A 94 14.08 -4.66 1.25
C ILE A 94 14.50 -5.36 2.55
N ALA A 95 13.62 -5.41 3.56
CA ALA A 95 13.87 -6.09 4.83
C ALA A 95 14.15 -7.59 4.66
N GLU A 96 13.38 -8.27 3.76
CA GLU A 96 13.60 -9.67 3.37
C GLU A 96 15.00 -9.89 2.76
N LYS A 97 15.39 -9.03 1.80
CA LYS A 97 16.72 -9.11 1.14
C LYS A 97 17.87 -8.91 2.13
N ILE A 98 17.69 -8.06 3.14
CA ILE A 98 18.67 -7.85 4.21
C ILE A 98 18.70 -9.01 5.21
N GLY A 99 17.58 -9.75 5.35
CA GLY A 99 17.40 -10.84 6.31
C GLY A 99 16.96 -10.36 7.69
N LEU A 100 16.23 -9.24 7.77
CA LEU A 100 15.74 -8.70 9.03
C LEU A 100 14.67 -9.61 9.67
N LYS A 101 14.71 -9.70 10.99
CA LYS A 101 13.72 -10.35 11.85
C LYS A 101 12.86 -9.31 12.59
N ASN A 102 11.77 -9.75 13.20
CA ASN A 102 10.90 -8.89 14.02
C ASN A 102 10.47 -7.59 13.29
N VAL A 103 10.19 -7.72 12.00
CA VAL A 103 9.92 -6.59 11.10
C VAL A 103 8.56 -5.97 11.43
N ARG A 104 8.54 -4.64 11.60
CA ARG A 104 7.32 -3.84 11.80
C ARG A 104 7.42 -2.52 11.08
N ILE A 105 6.28 -1.87 10.85
CA ILE A 105 6.21 -0.53 10.25
C ILE A 105 6.93 0.47 11.17
N LEU A 106 7.76 1.33 10.61
CA LEU A 106 8.51 2.36 11.31
C LEU A 106 7.62 3.54 11.72
N ASP A 107 6.77 3.99 10.80
CA ASP A 107 5.82 5.09 10.98
C ASP A 107 4.40 4.65 10.59
N PRO A 108 3.65 4.04 11.52
CA PRO A 108 2.28 3.57 11.28
C PRO A 108 1.35 4.72 10.89
N LYS A 109 0.48 4.48 9.92
CA LYS A 109 -0.44 5.49 9.44
C LYS A 109 -1.59 5.74 10.42
N GLU A 110 -1.76 6.99 10.79
CA GLU A 110 -2.90 7.46 11.59
C GLU A 110 -4.13 7.75 10.72
N SER A 111 -5.30 7.83 11.36
CA SER A 111 -6.57 8.27 10.75
C SER A 111 -6.96 7.50 9.48
N SER A 112 -6.57 6.22 9.40
CA SER A 112 -6.88 5.33 8.26
C SER A 112 -7.90 4.25 8.62
N LEU A 113 -8.43 4.31 9.83
CA LEU A 113 -9.47 3.41 10.34
C LEU A 113 -10.78 4.17 10.55
N ILE A 114 -11.87 3.47 10.33
CA ILE A 114 -13.25 3.95 10.54
C ILE A 114 -13.93 2.97 11.49
N LYS A 115 -14.70 3.48 12.45
CA LYS A 115 -15.70 2.71 13.17
C LYS A 115 -17.02 2.80 12.43
N LEU A 116 -17.59 1.66 12.07
CA LEU A 116 -18.96 1.54 11.59
C LEU A 116 -19.86 1.14 12.77
N VAL A 117 -20.97 1.83 12.89
CA VAL A 117 -22.06 1.49 13.80
C VAL A 117 -23.33 1.31 12.97
N THR A 118 -24.10 0.25 13.23
CA THR A 118 -25.41 0.03 12.62
C THR A 118 -26.35 -0.65 13.60
N PHE A 119 -27.65 -0.58 13.34
CA PHE A 119 -28.71 -1.07 14.21
C PHE A 119 -29.56 -2.06 13.43
N VAL A 120 -29.62 -3.31 13.86
CA VAL A 120 -30.18 -4.42 13.10
C VAL A 120 -31.19 -5.18 13.96
N PRO A 121 -32.41 -5.50 13.46
CA PRO A 121 -33.32 -6.38 14.19
C PRO A 121 -32.61 -7.64 14.66
N SER A 122 -32.85 -8.04 15.91
CA SER A 122 -32.07 -9.10 16.59
C SER A 122 -31.98 -10.40 15.79
N ALA A 123 -33.04 -10.77 15.08
CA ALA A 123 -33.09 -12.00 14.27
C ALA A 123 -32.15 -11.97 13.05
N GLN A 124 -31.82 -10.79 12.50
CA GLN A 124 -30.99 -10.59 11.31
C GLN A 124 -29.55 -10.14 11.66
N ALA A 125 -29.27 -9.86 12.93
CA ALA A 125 -27.99 -9.29 13.37
C ALA A 125 -26.78 -10.15 12.98
N GLU A 126 -26.89 -11.48 13.07
CA GLU A 126 -25.80 -12.39 12.72
C GLU A 126 -25.49 -12.39 11.23
N GLU A 127 -26.51 -12.39 10.36
CA GLU A 127 -26.33 -12.36 8.91
C GLU A 127 -25.64 -11.06 8.47
N VAL A 128 -26.11 -9.91 8.96
CA VAL A 128 -25.54 -8.60 8.65
C VAL A 128 -24.09 -8.52 9.15
N ARG A 129 -23.82 -8.94 10.37
CA ARG A 129 -22.47 -8.94 10.96
C ARG A 129 -21.49 -9.78 10.14
N ASN A 130 -21.91 -11.00 9.73
CA ASN A 130 -21.08 -11.87 8.90
C ASN A 130 -20.80 -11.26 7.52
N ALA A 131 -21.75 -10.56 6.92
CA ALA A 131 -21.56 -9.83 5.67
C ALA A 131 -20.53 -8.70 5.84
N LEU A 132 -20.57 -7.95 6.95
CA LEU A 132 -19.60 -6.92 7.26
C LEU A 132 -18.18 -7.50 7.43
N PHE A 133 -18.02 -8.63 8.12
CA PHE A 133 -16.74 -9.31 8.27
C PHE A 133 -16.20 -9.81 6.94
N THR A 134 -17.04 -10.41 6.11
CA THR A 134 -16.68 -10.85 4.75
C THR A 134 -16.21 -9.68 3.87
N ALA A 135 -16.82 -8.50 4.04
CA ALA A 135 -16.41 -7.28 3.35
C ALA A 135 -15.13 -6.65 3.92
N GLY A 136 -14.61 -7.17 5.05
CA GLY A 136 -13.32 -6.82 5.65
C GLY A 136 -13.38 -5.90 6.86
N CYS A 137 -14.50 -5.89 7.58
CA CYS A 137 -14.58 -5.32 8.92
C CYS A 137 -13.94 -6.24 9.98
N GLY A 138 -13.63 -5.68 11.15
CA GLY A 138 -13.33 -6.42 12.36
C GLY A 138 -11.91 -6.98 12.47
N CYS A 139 -10.94 -6.50 11.68
CA CYS A 139 -9.55 -6.91 11.83
C CYS A 139 -8.80 -6.00 12.81
N ILE A 140 -8.28 -6.57 13.91
CA ILE A 140 -7.47 -5.88 14.95
C ILE A 140 -6.24 -6.73 15.24
N GLY A 141 -5.07 -6.32 14.75
CA GLY A 141 -3.85 -7.10 14.89
C GLY A 141 -3.99 -8.49 14.29
N ASN A 142 -3.83 -9.53 15.11
CA ASN A 142 -3.96 -10.94 14.70
C ASN A 142 -5.38 -11.51 14.95
N TYR A 143 -6.36 -10.65 15.23
CA TYR A 143 -7.75 -11.06 15.43
C TYR A 143 -8.60 -10.58 14.27
N ASP A 144 -9.51 -11.42 13.83
CA ASP A 144 -10.57 -11.09 12.87
C ASP A 144 -11.95 -11.13 13.55
N SER A 145 -12.98 -10.76 12.80
CA SER A 145 -14.38 -10.83 13.24
C SER A 145 -14.67 -10.08 14.56
N CYS A 146 -13.87 -9.04 14.84
CA CYS A 146 -14.04 -8.22 16.03
C CYS A 146 -15.23 -7.28 15.89
N SER A 147 -16.20 -7.40 16.78
CA SER A 147 -17.31 -6.45 16.94
C SER A 147 -17.70 -6.32 18.39
N TYR A 148 -18.35 -5.22 18.72
CA TYR A 148 -19.04 -5.05 19.98
C TYR A 148 -20.52 -4.92 19.70
N ASN A 149 -21.35 -5.72 20.41
CA ASN A 149 -22.77 -5.79 20.15
C ASN A 149 -23.54 -5.47 21.45
N THR A 150 -24.57 -4.63 21.34
CA THR A 150 -25.42 -4.23 22.46
C THR A 150 -26.87 -4.33 22.02
N GLU A 151 -27.70 -5.05 22.76
CA GLU A 151 -29.15 -5.08 22.57
C GLU A 151 -29.76 -3.75 23.02
N GLY A 152 -30.76 -3.30 22.31
CA GLY A 152 -31.47 -2.06 22.59
C GLY A 152 -32.81 -2.00 21.88
N GLU A 153 -33.48 -0.87 22.01
CA GLU A 153 -34.75 -0.61 21.31
C GLU A 153 -34.54 0.54 20.31
N GLY A 154 -34.82 0.25 19.04
CA GLY A 154 -34.92 1.25 17.98
C GLY A 154 -36.35 1.73 17.83
N THR A 155 -36.55 2.97 17.42
CA THR A 155 -37.86 3.53 17.14
C THR A 155 -37.88 4.25 15.80
N PHE A 156 -38.93 4.05 15.03
CA PHE A 156 -39.17 4.77 13.78
C PHE A 156 -40.64 4.90 13.46
N ARG A 157 -40.98 5.82 12.58
CA ARG A 157 -42.33 5.94 12.01
C ARG A 157 -42.20 5.99 10.49
N ALA A 158 -42.68 4.91 9.84
CA ALA A 158 -42.73 4.84 8.41
C ALA A 158 -43.69 5.91 7.84
N GLN A 159 -43.26 6.63 6.82
CA GLN A 159 -44.07 7.65 6.15
C GLN A 159 -44.79 7.07 4.91
N GLU A 160 -45.78 7.79 4.36
CA GLU A 160 -46.43 7.42 3.11
C GLU A 160 -45.42 7.26 1.97
N GLY A 161 -45.50 6.16 1.23
CA GLY A 161 -44.56 5.82 0.16
C GLY A 161 -43.38 4.94 0.58
N SER A 162 -43.20 4.65 1.88
CA SER A 162 -42.22 3.66 2.36
C SER A 162 -42.77 2.25 2.41
N HIS A 163 -41.88 1.25 2.36
CA HIS A 163 -42.19 -0.19 2.48
C HIS A 163 -41.40 -0.78 3.66
N PRO A 164 -41.87 -0.50 4.92
CA PRO A 164 -41.11 -0.92 6.10
C PRO A 164 -41.08 -2.44 6.23
N PHE A 165 -39.89 -2.97 6.60
CA PHE A 165 -39.70 -4.40 6.91
C PHE A 165 -40.58 -4.86 8.08
N CYS A 166 -40.75 -4.01 9.09
CA CYS A 166 -41.63 -4.22 10.25
C CYS A 166 -42.37 -2.92 10.59
N GLY A 167 -43.43 -3.01 11.39
CA GLY A 167 -44.27 -1.86 11.73
C GLY A 167 -45.29 -1.48 10.65
N THR A 168 -46.11 -0.44 10.93
CA THR A 168 -47.19 0.06 10.09
C THR A 168 -46.92 1.51 9.69
N VAL A 169 -47.24 1.87 8.44
CA VAL A 169 -47.11 3.25 7.96
C VAL A 169 -47.97 4.18 8.81
N GLY A 170 -47.40 5.31 9.27
CA GLY A 170 -48.03 6.34 10.09
C GLY A 170 -48.00 6.07 11.59
N GLU A 171 -47.65 4.88 12.06
CA GLU A 171 -47.56 4.50 13.47
C GLU A 171 -46.13 4.52 13.97
N LEU A 172 -45.90 4.90 15.26
CA LEU A 172 -44.59 4.77 15.90
C LEU A 172 -44.37 3.29 16.21
N HIS A 173 -43.34 2.73 15.60
CA HIS A 173 -42.91 1.36 15.84
C HIS A 173 -41.74 1.31 16.79
N HIS A 174 -41.70 0.27 17.64
CA HIS A 174 -40.60 -0.08 18.55
C HIS A 174 -40.04 -1.44 18.16
N GLU A 175 -38.75 -1.53 17.84
CA GLU A 175 -38.12 -2.78 17.42
C GLU A 175 -36.96 -3.12 18.35
N THR A 176 -36.85 -4.42 18.70
CA THR A 176 -35.68 -4.91 19.43
C THR A 176 -34.51 -5.08 18.47
N GLU A 177 -33.48 -4.25 18.63
CA GLU A 177 -32.33 -4.19 17.74
C GLU A 177 -31.02 -4.49 18.46
N VAL A 178 -30.06 -5.00 17.69
CA VAL A 178 -28.68 -5.10 18.09
C VAL A 178 -27.90 -3.95 17.46
N ARG A 179 -27.31 -3.10 18.28
CA ARG A 179 -26.30 -2.16 17.85
C ARG A 179 -25.00 -2.91 17.61
N ILE A 180 -24.52 -2.93 16.38
CA ILE A 180 -23.27 -3.57 15.97
C ILE A 180 -22.23 -2.47 15.75
N GLU A 181 -21.10 -2.54 16.49
CA GLU A 181 -19.94 -1.70 16.30
C GLU A 181 -18.76 -2.53 15.79
N THR A 182 -18.12 -2.12 14.71
CA THR A 182 -16.92 -2.77 14.19
C THR A 182 -16.01 -1.74 13.55
N ILE A 183 -14.75 -2.12 13.27
CA ILE A 183 -13.78 -1.25 12.60
C ILE A 183 -13.50 -1.75 11.18
N LEU A 184 -13.12 -0.82 10.33
CA LEU A 184 -12.69 -1.12 8.96
C LEU A 184 -11.60 -0.14 8.51
N PRO A 185 -10.71 -0.59 7.60
CA PRO A 185 -9.83 0.33 6.89
C PRO A 185 -10.64 1.25 5.96
N GLU A 186 -10.28 2.54 5.90
CA GLU A 186 -11.03 3.53 5.11
C GLU A 186 -11.17 3.14 3.64
N TYR A 187 -10.16 2.50 3.04
CA TYR A 187 -10.21 2.08 1.65
C TYR A 187 -11.28 1.01 1.36
N LYS A 188 -11.77 0.29 2.39
CA LYS A 188 -12.84 -0.69 2.27
C LYS A 188 -14.24 -0.11 2.48
N LYS A 189 -14.34 1.18 2.83
CA LYS A 189 -15.61 1.86 3.13
C LYS A 189 -16.70 1.58 2.08
N GLY A 190 -16.39 1.73 0.80
CA GLY A 190 -17.38 1.54 -0.27
C GLY A 190 -17.87 0.09 -0.41
N GLU A 191 -16.99 -0.89 -0.19
CA GLU A 191 -17.32 -2.31 -0.23
C GLU A 191 -18.18 -2.71 0.98
N VAL A 192 -17.78 -2.26 2.16
CA VAL A 192 -18.49 -2.52 3.42
C VAL A 192 -19.89 -1.93 3.42
N ILE A 193 -20.06 -0.68 2.95
CA ILE A 193 -21.39 -0.05 2.86
C ILE A 193 -22.27 -0.82 1.88
N ARG A 194 -21.76 -1.25 0.72
CA ARG A 194 -22.54 -2.08 -0.21
C ARG A 194 -22.96 -3.40 0.43
N ALA A 195 -22.09 -4.05 1.19
CA ALA A 195 -22.40 -5.28 1.90
C ALA A 195 -23.49 -5.05 2.97
N LEU A 196 -23.38 -3.97 3.75
CA LEU A 196 -24.39 -3.56 4.71
C LEU A 196 -25.76 -3.39 4.05
N LEU A 197 -25.84 -2.51 3.05
CA LEU A 197 -27.09 -2.17 2.37
C LEU A 197 -27.73 -3.37 1.65
N SER A 198 -26.93 -4.34 1.19
CA SER A 198 -27.44 -5.54 0.52
C SER A 198 -28.01 -6.60 1.46
N LYS A 199 -27.61 -6.57 2.74
CA LYS A 199 -27.96 -7.60 3.73
C LYS A 199 -28.83 -7.09 4.86
N HIS A 200 -28.90 -5.77 5.03
CA HIS A 200 -29.77 -5.20 6.02
C HIS A 200 -31.25 -5.36 5.61
N PRO A 201 -32.15 -5.78 6.53
CA PRO A 201 -33.56 -6.00 6.19
C PRO A 201 -34.33 -4.71 5.91
N TYR A 202 -33.88 -3.56 6.46
CA TYR A 202 -34.54 -2.27 6.23
C TYR A 202 -34.19 -1.72 4.85
N GLU A 203 -35.16 -1.06 4.19
CA GLU A 203 -34.94 -0.37 2.93
C GLU A 203 -33.95 0.83 3.07
N GLU A 204 -33.99 1.49 4.24
CA GLU A 204 -33.09 2.58 4.60
C GLU A 204 -32.48 2.32 5.98
N PRO A 205 -31.41 1.53 6.08
CA PRO A 205 -30.78 1.22 7.36
C PRO A 205 -30.03 2.42 7.92
N ALA A 206 -30.15 2.63 9.23
CA ALA A 206 -29.34 3.61 9.95
C ALA A 206 -27.93 3.05 10.16
N TYR A 207 -26.92 3.85 9.80
CA TYR A 207 -25.51 3.57 10.11
C TYR A 207 -24.70 4.84 10.24
N ASP A 208 -23.70 4.78 11.10
CA ASP A 208 -22.76 5.87 11.36
C ASP A 208 -21.34 5.45 11.04
N LEU A 209 -20.53 6.39 10.54
CA LEU A 209 -19.12 6.21 10.26
C LEU A 209 -18.30 7.24 11.04
N TYR A 210 -17.51 6.77 12.02
CA TYR A 210 -16.65 7.61 12.84
C TYR A 210 -15.19 7.44 12.42
N PRO A 211 -14.50 8.48 11.91
CA PRO A 211 -13.05 8.45 11.72
C PRO A 211 -12.34 8.20 13.05
N LEU A 212 -11.37 7.30 13.07
CA LEU A 212 -10.59 6.97 14.25
C LEU A 212 -9.17 7.56 14.14
N HIS A 213 -8.70 8.16 15.24
CA HIS A 213 -7.32 8.61 15.37
C HIS A 213 -6.32 7.48 15.67
N ASN A 214 -6.80 6.26 15.84
CA ASN A 214 -5.96 5.09 16.05
C ASN A 214 -4.98 4.91 14.88
N SER A 215 -3.72 4.63 15.19
CA SER A 215 -2.75 4.21 14.18
C SER A 215 -3.06 2.80 13.69
N TRP A 216 -2.87 2.56 12.40
CA TRP A 216 -3.00 1.23 11.83
C TRP A 216 -1.62 0.59 11.65
N ALA A 217 -1.25 -0.27 12.60
CA ALA A 217 0.08 -0.85 12.69
C ALA A 217 0.51 -1.69 11.47
N GLN A 218 -0.42 -2.10 10.61
CA GLN A 218 -0.13 -2.90 9.41
C GLN A 218 0.21 -2.06 8.16
N VAL A 219 -0.06 -0.74 8.20
CA VAL A 219 0.13 0.16 7.05
C VAL A 219 0.86 1.41 7.50
N GLY A 220 1.85 1.85 6.74
CA GLY A 220 2.62 3.05 7.04
C GLY A 220 3.95 3.07 6.32
N SER A 221 4.76 4.05 6.63
CA SER A 221 5.99 4.33 5.91
C SER A 221 7.21 3.72 6.60
N GLY A 222 8.09 3.13 5.79
CA GLY A 222 9.33 2.52 6.27
C GLY A 222 9.13 1.31 7.18
N ILE A 223 10.23 0.65 7.48
CA ILE A 223 10.29 -0.56 8.28
C ILE A 223 11.36 -0.41 9.35
N VAL A 224 11.17 -1.04 10.50
CA VAL A 224 12.22 -1.32 11.48
C VAL A 224 12.23 -2.82 11.78
N GLY A 225 13.42 -3.40 11.87
CA GLY A 225 13.64 -4.79 12.18
C GLY A 225 15.02 -5.00 12.81
N GLU A 226 15.39 -6.24 13.05
CA GLU A 226 16.63 -6.60 13.74
C GLU A 226 17.41 -7.61 12.93
N LEU A 227 18.74 -7.50 12.95
CA LEU A 227 19.64 -8.54 12.49
C LEU A 227 19.61 -9.70 13.49
N GLU A 228 19.79 -10.92 13.02
CA GLU A 228 19.91 -12.09 13.87
C GLU A 228 21.18 -11.99 14.77
N GLU A 229 22.30 -11.57 14.17
CA GLU A 229 23.55 -11.30 14.86
C GLU A 229 24.01 -9.87 14.56
N PRO A 230 24.55 -9.14 15.57
CA PRO A 230 25.09 -7.81 15.34
C PRO A 230 26.30 -7.81 14.42
N GLU A 231 26.39 -6.83 13.53
CA GLU A 231 27.51 -6.65 12.59
C GLU A 231 28.25 -5.34 12.86
N SER A 232 29.55 -5.24 12.47
CA SER A 232 30.24 -3.96 12.42
C SER A 232 29.63 -3.08 11.29
N GLU A 233 29.64 -1.75 11.49
CA GLU A 233 29.08 -0.80 10.50
C GLU A 233 29.65 -1.01 9.09
N LEU A 234 30.99 -1.21 8.98
CA LEU A 234 31.63 -1.40 7.68
C LEU A 234 31.25 -2.71 6.99
N GLU A 235 31.16 -3.81 7.74
CA GLU A 235 30.73 -5.10 7.16
C GLU A 235 29.27 -5.04 6.73
N PHE A 236 28.41 -4.42 7.55
CA PHE A 236 27.03 -4.19 7.20
C PHE A 236 26.89 -3.37 5.90
N LEU A 237 27.57 -2.21 5.80
CA LEU A 237 27.54 -1.37 4.60
C LEU A 237 28.05 -2.09 3.35
N LYS A 238 29.13 -2.88 3.46
CA LYS A 238 29.63 -3.71 2.35
C LYS A 238 28.61 -4.77 1.92
N ARG A 239 27.95 -5.40 2.89
CA ARG A 239 26.90 -6.40 2.62
C ARG A 239 25.71 -5.78 1.92
N ILE A 240 25.21 -4.63 2.39
CA ILE A 240 24.14 -3.88 1.74
C ILE A 240 24.52 -3.46 0.32
N LYS A 241 25.73 -2.92 0.15
CA LYS A 241 26.25 -2.56 -1.18
C LYS A 241 26.20 -3.74 -2.16
N LYS A 242 26.53 -4.95 -1.70
CA LYS A 242 26.51 -6.16 -2.51
C LYS A 242 25.08 -6.63 -2.80
N ILE A 243 24.19 -6.67 -1.79
CA ILE A 243 22.80 -7.14 -1.93
C ILE A 243 22.03 -6.31 -2.95
N PHE A 244 22.20 -4.99 -2.90
CA PHE A 244 21.46 -4.04 -3.75
C PHE A 244 22.24 -3.60 -5.00
N GLU A 245 23.41 -4.22 -5.26
CA GLU A 245 24.26 -3.92 -6.44
C GLU A 245 24.60 -2.41 -6.55
N VAL A 246 24.84 -1.77 -5.39
CA VAL A 246 25.03 -0.32 -5.30
C VAL A 246 26.37 0.10 -5.89
N GLY A 247 26.36 0.96 -6.90
CA GLY A 247 27.59 1.51 -7.50
C GLY A 247 28.38 2.38 -6.53
N CYS A 248 27.71 3.30 -5.85
CA CYS A 248 28.29 4.20 -4.84
C CYS A 248 27.33 4.32 -3.65
N LEU A 249 27.74 3.79 -2.49
CA LEU A 249 27.00 3.94 -1.23
C LEU A 249 27.56 5.17 -0.50
N LYS A 250 26.65 6.09 -0.10
CA LYS A 250 27.00 7.27 0.72
C LYS A 250 26.57 7.04 2.16
N HIS A 251 27.37 7.52 3.10
CA HIS A 251 27.04 7.45 4.52
C HIS A 251 27.61 8.64 5.29
N ASN A 252 27.04 8.95 6.47
CA ASN A 252 27.62 9.89 7.41
C ASN A 252 28.81 9.28 8.16
N LYS A 253 29.36 9.99 9.13
CA LYS A 253 30.44 9.49 9.99
C LYS A 253 30.00 8.21 10.71
N LEU A 254 30.84 7.19 10.74
CA LEU A 254 30.61 5.97 11.51
C LEU A 254 30.51 6.30 13.01
N THR A 255 29.55 5.67 13.68
CA THR A 255 29.28 5.89 15.10
C THR A 255 30.19 5.06 16.00
N GLY A 256 30.81 4.01 15.47
CA GLY A 256 31.67 3.05 16.19
C GLY A 256 30.87 1.98 16.95
N ARG A 257 29.54 1.89 16.71
CA ARG A 257 28.66 0.88 17.34
C ARG A 257 28.45 -0.32 16.41
N LEU A 258 27.97 -1.42 16.99
CA LEU A 258 27.47 -2.54 16.19
C LEU A 258 26.08 -2.21 15.66
N ILE A 259 25.76 -2.71 14.48
CA ILE A 259 24.44 -2.65 13.87
C ILE A 259 23.68 -3.90 14.27
N GLN A 260 22.57 -3.72 14.95
CA GLN A 260 21.60 -4.77 15.22
C GLN A 260 20.19 -4.34 14.83
N LYS A 261 19.79 -3.12 15.16
CA LYS A 261 18.48 -2.57 14.83
C LYS A 261 18.55 -1.70 13.58
N VAL A 262 17.87 -2.15 12.54
CA VAL A 262 17.89 -1.54 11.21
C VAL A 262 16.54 -0.90 10.91
N SER A 263 16.54 0.38 10.53
CA SER A 263 15.37 1.03 9.92
C SER A 263 15.65 1.31 8.46
N LEU A 264 14.60 1.28 7.63
CA LEU A 264 14.75 1.48 6.20
C LEU A 264 13.49 2.07 5.56
N CYS A 265 13.70 2.72 4.41
CA CYS A 265 12.63 3.15 3.51
C CYS A 265 13.17 3.20 2.08
N GLY A 266 12.57 2.47 1.14
CA GLY A 266 12.88 2.57 -0.29
C GLY A 266 12.64 3.98 -0.84
N GLY A 267 13.29 4.31 -1.96
CA GLY A 267 13.13 5.59 -2.63
C GLY A 267 13.55 6.79 -1.78
N ALA A 268 12.75 7.84 -1.79
CA ALA A 268 13.02 9.11 -1.08
C ALA A 268 12.52 9.09 0.38
N GLY A 269 13.11 8.26 1.22
CA GLY A 269 12.68 8.01 2.60
C GLY A 269 13.28 8.91 3.69
N ALA A 270 14.12 9.90 3.37
CA ALA A 270 14.84 10.70 4.36
C ALA A 270 13.96 11.40 5.40
N PHE A 271 12.68 11.65 5.10
CA PHE A 271 11.72 12.23 6.05
C PHE A 271 11.48 11.35 7.29
N LEU A 272 11.83 10.06 7.24
CA LEU A 272 11.71 9.11 8.35
C LEU A 272 12.94 9.04 9.27
N ILE A 273 14.01 9.79 8.99
CA ILE A 273 15.20 9.82 9.85
C ILE A 273 14.86 10.13 11.31
N PRO A 274 13.98 11.12 11.63
CA PRO A 274 13.59 11.38 13.02
C PRO A 274 12.86 10.18 13.68
N GLN A 275 12.05 9.45 12.94
CA GLN A 275 11.35 8.25 13.41
C GLN A 275 12.34 7.11 13.68
N ALA A 276 13.34 6.91 12.80
CA ALA A 276 14.39 5.92 12.98
C ALA A 276 15.18 6.18 14.27
N VAL A 277 15.58 7.44 14.51
CA VAL A 277 16.28 7.84 15.75
C VAL A 277 15.40 7.60 16.98
N ARG A 278 14.11 8.02 16.97
CA ARG A 278 13.18 7.77 18.08
C ARG A 278 12.95 6.29 18.39
N ASN A 279 13.02 5.45 17.36
CA ASN A 279 12.92 4.01 17.52
C ASN A 279 14.23 3.35 17.98
N GLY A 280 15.32 4.12 18.16
CA GLY A 280 16.64 3.63 18.57
C GLY A 280 17.27 2.73 17.54
N ALA A 281 17.11 3.02 16.24
CA ALA A 281 17.80 2.30 15.18
C ALA A 281 19.28 2.65 15.16
N ASP A 282 20.13 1.65 14.88
CA ASP A 282 21.58 1.84 14.72
C ASP A 282 21.91 2.40 13.34
N VAL A 283 21.11 2.03 12.33
CA VAL A 283 21.25 2.48 10.95
C VAL A 283 19.88 2.79 10.33
N PHE A 284 19.87 3.79 9.44
CA PHE A 284 18.74 4.06 8.56
C PHE A 284 19.19 3.98 7.10
N ILE A 285 18.53 3.12 6.32
CA ILE A 285 18.82 2.90 4.90
C ILE A 285 17.72 3.52 4.06
N THR A 286 18.08 4.30 3.03
CA THR A 286 17.11 4.84 2.07
C THR A 286 17.76 5.08 0.70
N GLY A 287 16.92 5.32 -0.32
CA GLY A 287 17.40 5.59 -1.67
C GLY A 287 18.00 6.99 -1.83
N GLU A 288 17.45 7.99 -1.14
CA GLU A 288 17.87 9.39 -1.33
C GLU A 288 17.96 10.13 0.01
N ILE A 289 19.09 10.82 0.23
CA ILE A 289 19.31 11.72 1.37
C ILE A 289 19.87 13.03 0.84
N LYS A 290 19.21 14.15 1.14
CA LYS A 290 19.73 15.46 0.77
C LYS A 290 20.93 15.83 1.63
N TYR A 291 21.86 16.62 1.09
CA TYR A 291 23.10 17.02 1.76
C TYR A 291 22.86 17.52 3.19
N HIS A 292 21.87 18.35 3.42
CA HIS A 292 21.61 18.90 4.76
C HIS A 292 20.96 17.91 5.75
N ASP A 293 20.38 16.81 5.28
CA ASP A 293 19.74 15.81 6.14
C ASP A 293 20.78 14.91 6.86
N TYR A 294 22.05 14.97 6.43
CA TYR A 294 23.17 14.28 7.09
C TYR A 294 23.66 14.97 8.38
N PHE A 295 23.41 16.28 8.53
CA PHE A 295 23.94 17.04 9.65
C PHE A 295 23.19 16.79 10.97
N GLY A 296 23.94 16.87 12.08
CA GLY A 296 23.38 16.75 13.43
C GLY A 296 22.91 15.36 13.80
N ARG A 297 23.40 14.33 13.10
CA ARG A 297 23.09 12.91 13.34
C ARG A 297 24.32 12.04 13.56
N GLU A 298 25.48 12.64 13.63
CA GLU A 298 26.78 11.95 13.60
C GLU A 298 27.00 10.99 14.77
N THR A 299 26.28 11.19 15.88
CA THR A 299 26.33 10.35 17.08
C THR A 299 25.06 9.52 17.29
N ASP A 300 23.97 9.85 16.58
CA ASP A 300 22.66 9.28 16.84
C ASP A 300 22.45 7.99 16.04
N ILE A 301 22.74 8.03 14.75
CA ILE A 301 22.40 6.95 13.81
C ILE A 301 23.36 6.96 12.61
N LEU A 302 23.69 5.78 12.11
CA LEU A 302 24.34 5.64 10.81
C LEU A 302 23.31 5.85 9.70
N LEU A 303 23.54 6.79 8.80
CA LEU A 303 22.72 7.01 7.61
C LEU A 303 23.39 6.35 6.40
N ALA A 304 22.64 5.55 5.65
CA ALA A 304 23.14 4.88 4.45
C ALA A 304 22.22 5.18 3.24
N GLU A 305 22.76 5.91 2.26
CA GLU A 305 22.08 6.20 0.99
C GLU A 305 22.56 5.21 -0.06
N ILE A 306 21.63 4.37 -0.57
CA ILE A 306 21.95 3.26 -1.47
C ILE A 306 21.51 3.49 -2.92
N GLY A 307 20.87 4.62 -3.22
CA GLY A 307 20.30 4.93 -4.53
C GLY A 307 18.81 4.56 -4.63
N HIS A 308 18.06 5.42 -5.33
CA HIS A 308 16.62 5.25 -5.51
C HIS A 308 16.29 3.95 -6.25
N TYR A 309 16.87 3.79 -7.44
CA TYR A 309 16.68 2.59 -8.26
C TYR A 309 17.12 1.32 -7.52
N GLU A 310 18.28 1.36 -6.91
CA GLU A 310 18.88 0.22 -6.21
C GLU A 310 18.00 -0.24 -5.03
N SER A 311 17.38 0.70 -4.30
CA SER A 311 16.50 0.37 -3.18
C SER A 311 15.18 -0.30 -3.61
N GLU A 312 14.69 0.01 -4.82
CA GLU A 312 13.36 -0.41 -5.28
C GLU A 312 13.37 -1.43 -6.43
N GLN A 313 14.54 -1.78 -6.98
CA GLN A 313 14.65 -2.66 -8.15
C GLN A 313 13.97 -4.04 -7.98
N TYR A 314 13.82 -4.50 -6.75
CA TYR A 314 13.17 -5.78 -6.41
C TYR A 314 11.64 -5.71 -6.36
N THR A 315 11.03 -4.55 -6.56
CA THR A 315 9.57 -4.38 -6.63
C THR A 315 8.92 -5.28 -7.69
N LYS A 316 9.64 -5.55 -8.77
CA LYS A 316 9.20 -6.49 -9.82
C LYS A 316 8.89 -7.89 -9.28
N GLU A 317 9.64 -8.37 -8.28
CA GLU A 317 9.43 -9.67 -7.65
C GLU A 317 8.11 -9.69 -6.86
N ILE A 318 7.72 -8.56 -6.24
CA ILE A 318 6.46 -8.42 -5.52
C ILE A 318 5.29 -8.56 -6.49
N PHE A 319 5.33 -7.84 -7.62
CA PHE A 319 4.31 -7.95 -8.66
C PHE A 319 4.19 -9.38 -9.17
N TYR A 320 5.33 -10.02 -9.45
CA TYR A 320 5.36 -11.38 -9.93
C TYR A 320 4.67 -12.35 -8.96
N SER A 321 5.01 -12.27 -7.66
CA SER A 321 4.44 -13.14 -6.63
C SER A 321 2.92 -12.94 -6.54
N ILE A 322 2.46 -11.70 -6.37
CA ILE A 322 1.03 -11.38 -6.21
C ILE A 322 0.21 -11.87 -7.43
N ILE A 323 0.70 -11.59 -8.64
CA ILE A 323 -0.05 -11.93 -9.85
C ILE A 323 -0.01 -13.44 -10.10
N ARG A 324 1.11 -14.10 -9.82
CA ARG A 324 1.25 -15.55 -9.96
C ARG A 324 0.32 -16.31 -9.02
N ASP A 325 0.16 -15.83 -7.79
CA ASP A 325 -0.74 -16.42 -6.81
C ASP A 325 -2.21 -16.28 -7.21
N LEU A 326 -2.59 -15.11 -7.73
CA LEU A 326 -3.97 -14.82 -8.14
C LEU A 326 -4.33 -15.38 -9.53
N PHE A 327 -3.36 -15.41 -10.45
CA PHE A 327 -3.54 -15.79 -11.86
C PHE A 327 -2.41 -16.72 -12.32
N PRO A 328 -2.38 -18.00 -11.90
CA PRO A 328 -1.24 -18.90 -12.12
C PRO A 328 -0.87 -19.12 -13.59
N ASN A 329 -1.82 -18.98 -14.50
CA ASN A 329 -1.64 -19.21 -15.95
C ASN A 329 -1.40 -17.93 -16.75
N PHE A 330 -1.33 -16.74 -16.08
CA PHE A 330 -1.09 -15.49 -16.79
C PHE A 330 0.39 -15.31 -17.14
N ALA A 331 0.67 -14.90 -18.37
CA ALA A 331 2.04 -14.72 -18.84
C ALA A 331 2.68 -13.49 -18.19
N LEU A 332 3.76 -13.70 -17.43
CA LEU A 332 4.51 -12.65 -16.74
C LEU A 332 5.97 -12.66 -17.19
N GLN A 333 6.52 -11.50 -17.50
CA GLN A 333 7.91 -11.32 -17.87
C GLN A 333 8.52 -10.18 -17.08
N PHE A 334 9.76 -10.35 -16.64
CA PHE A 334 10.55 -9.26 -16.07
C PHE A 334 11.20 -8.44 -17.19
N SER A 335 11.05 -7.12 -17.15
CA SER A 335 11.80 -6.25 -18.05
C SER A 335 13.31 -6.44 -17.84
N LYS A 336 14.03 -6.57 -18.95
CA LYS A 336 15.50 -6.63 -19.02
C LYS A 336 16.12 -5.25 -19.17
N VAL A 337 15.32 -4.23 -19.41
CA VAL A 337 15.77 -2.85 -19.54
C VAL A 337 16.18 -2.32 -18.17
N ASN A 338 17.44 -1.93 -18.03
CA ASN A 338 17.89 -1.19 -16.85
C ASN A 338 17.49 0.29 -17.02
N THR A 339 16.48 0.71 -16.25
CA THR A 339 15.92 2.07 -16.33
C THR A 339 16.65 3.07 -15.43
N ASN A 340 17.68 2.65 -14.67
CA ASN A 340 18.45 3.56 -13.81
C ASN A 340 19.13 4.66 -14.65
N PRO A 341 18.71 5.94 -14.49
CA PRO A 341 19.30 7.04 -15.24
C PRO A 341 20.67 7.48 -14.69
N ILE A 342 21.01 7.07 -13.45
CA ILE A 342 22.23 7.47 -12.76
C ILE A 342 23.35 6.51 -13.12
N LYS A 343 24.49 7.07 -13.50
CA LYS A 343 25.71 6.32 -13.78
C LYS A 343 26.82 6.82 -12.86
N TYR A 344 27.67 5.92 -12.43
CA TYR A 344 28.83 6.21 -11.59
C TYR A 344 30.10 6.04 -12.42
N LEU A 345 31.03 6.99 -12.30
CA LEU A 345 32.30 6.97 -12.98
C LEU A 345 33.36 6.30 -12.10
#